data_3c95bb96628fd4dcbcbaf5c6f49cfd21
#
_entry.id   3c95bb96628fd4dcbcbaf5c6f49cfd21
#
_cell.length_a   1.000
_cell.length_b   1.000
_cell.length_c   1.000
_cell.angle_alpha   90.00
_cell.angle_beta   90.00
_cell.angle_gamma   90.00
#
_symmetry.space_group_name_H-M   'P 1'
#
loop_
_entity.id
_entity.type
_entity.pdbx_description
1 polymer ?
#
loop_
_entity_poly.entity_id
_entity_poly.type
_entity_poly.pdbx_seq_one_letter_code
_entity_poly.pdbx_strand_id
1 'polypeptide(L)'
;KGVEDVYMVVGWSHESARGGLKVKFGVFLPNGSNGYIPSAGSPVYEPTFQHNLAISLAAEKHGLDFVLSMMKFRGFGGETGYWDSCLESFTLMAGLASATSSIGLFPSISILSQHPAVVARMVATIDDISGGRCGLNIVTGWNRPEYAQMGMWPGDDHYQRRYDYAAEYVEILRALWQSGRASWEG
;
A
#
# COMPACT_ATOMS: atom_id res chain seq x y z
N LYS A 1 25.97 3.55 -1.63
CA LYS A 1 25.25 3.87 -0.36
C LYS A 1 23.82 3.50 -0.59
N GLY A 2 23.33 2.47 0.14
CA GLY A 2 22.05 1.87 -0.08
C GLY A 2 20.91 2.84 0.22
N VAL A 3 19.92 2.83 -0.64
CA VAL A 3 18.64 3.50 -0.43
C VAL A 3 17.87 2.61 0.53
N GLU A 4 17.79 3.01 1.78
CA GLU A 4 16.87 2.41 2.73
C GLU A 4 15.47 2.94 2.38
N ASP A 5 14.65 2.11 1.76
CA ASP A 5 13.23 2.36 1.59
C ASP A 5 12.58 2.26 2.98
N VAL A 6 12.41 3.41 3.63
CA VAL A 6 11.68 3.47 4.90
C VAL A 6 10.18 3.38 4.57
N TYR A 7 9.63 2.21 4.75
CA TYR A 7 8.18 1.99 4.75
C TYR A 7 7.64 2.40 6.12
N MET A 8 6.90 3.51 6.18
CA MET A 8 6.21 3.89 7.40
C MET A 8 4.87 3.14 7.46
N VAL A 9 4.86 2.05 8.21
CA VAL A 9 3.60 1.36 8.57
C VAL A 9 2.97 2.11 9.73
N VAL A 10 1.90 2.85 9.48
CA VAL A 10 1.13 3.52 10.53
C VAL A 10 0.16 2.52 11.15
N GLY A 11 0.58 1.97 12.25
CA GLY A 11 -0.16 1.52 13.40
C GLY A 11 -1.26 0.49 13.28
N TRP A 12 -0.94 -0.76 13.49
CA TRP A 12 -1.81 -1.72 14.14
C TRP A 12 -1.11 -2.23 15.40
N SER A 13 -1.54 -1.76 16.59
CA SER A 13 -1.04 -2.24 17.87
C SER A 13 -2.00 -3.26 18.45
N HIS A 14 -1.68 -4.54 18.34
CA HIS A 14 -2.14 -5.53 19.29
C HIS A 14 -1.09 -5.64 20.38
N GLU A 15 -1.35 -5.11 21.56
CA GLU A 15 -0.58 -5.41 22.76
C GLU A 15 -0.75 -6.89 23.09
N SER A 16 0.32 -7.64 22.94
CA SER A 16 0.43 -8.97 23.53
C SER A 16 0.54 -8.77 25.04
N ALA A 17 -0.33 -9.44 25.81
CA ALA A 17 -0.33 -9.44 27.27
C ALA A 17 0.95 -10.04 27.90
N ARG A 18 1.99 -10.32 27.13
CA ARG A 18 3.30 -10.78 27.56
C ARG A 18 4.36 -9.98 26.79
N GLY A 19 4.87 -8.92 27.38
CA GLY A 19 5.80 -7.89 26.90
C GLY A 19 7.04 -8.29 26.08
N GLY A 20 6.87 -9.03 24.97
CA GLY A 20 7.90 -9.35 24.00
C GLY A 20 7.57 -8.78 22.63
N LEU A 21 8.56 -8.25 21.91
CA LEU A 21 8.48 -7.86 20.51
C LEU A 21 8.08 -9.08 19.67
N LYS A 22 6.85 -9.12 19.18
CA LYS A 22 6.38 -10.16 18.25
C LYS A 22 6.68 -9.71 16.82
N VAL A 23 7.56 -10.42 16.14
CA VAL A 23 7.79 -10.24 14.70
C VAL A 23 6.54 -10.66 13.95
N LYS A 24 6.07 -9.82 13.03
CA LYS A 24 4.93 -10.09 12.15
C LYS A 24 5.42 -10.43 10.76
N PHE A 25 4.79 -11.42 10.15
CA PHE A 25 5.10 -11.87 8.80
C PHE A 25 3.90 -11.67 7.89
N GLY A 26 4.14 -11.17 6.68
CA GLY A 26 3.09 -10.96 5.70
C GLY A 26 3.52 -11.31 4.29
N VAL A 27 2.56 -11.26 3.38
CA VAL A 27 2.78 -11.44 1.95
C VAL A 27 2.63 -10.11 1.24
N PHE A 28 3.63 -9.74 0.46
CA PHE A 28 3.49 -8.68 -0.52
C PHE A 28 2.83 -9.29 -1.76
N LEU A 29 1.57 -8.93 -1.99
CA LEU A 29 0.74 -9.52 -3.04
C LEU A 29 1.29 -9.22 -4.43
N PRO A 30 1.31 -10.21 -5.36
CA PRO A 30 1.73 -9.99 -6.74
C PRO A 30 0.59 -9.35 -7.55
N ASN A 31 0.18 -8.14 -7.16
CA ASN A 31 -0.91 -7.42 -7.80
C ASN A 31 -0.50 -6.62 -9.05
N GLY A 32 0.74 -6.75 -9.49
CA GLY A 32 1.22 -6.23 -10.78
C GLY A 32 1.67 -7.34 -11.72
N SER A 33 1.68 -7.05 -13.03
CA SER A 33 2.12 -7.99 -14.07
C SER A 33 3.53 -8.52 -13.79
N ASN A 34 3.74 -9.81 -14.03
CA ASN A 34 4.95 -10.59 -13.74
C ASN A 34 5.35 -10.64 -12.25
N GLY A 35 4.45 -10.29 -11.34
CA GLY A 35 4.70 -10.37 -9.90
C GLY A 35 5.96 -9.61 -9.49
N TYR A 36 6.95 -10.33 -8.93
CA TYR A 36 8.25 -9.74 -8.51
C TYR A 36 9.44 -10.32 -9.28
N ILE A 37 9.21 -10.92 -10.45
CA ILE A 37 10.25 -11.57 -11.26
C ILE A 37 10.38 -10.86 -12.62
N PRO A 38 11.33 -9.93 -12.78
CA PRO A 38 11.53 -9.18 -14.03
C PRO A 38 12.34 -9.97 -15.07
N SER A 39 12.18 -11.28 -15.15
CA SER A 39 12.95 -12.17 -16.03
C SER A 39 12.14 -12.61 -17.23
N ALA A 40 12.69 -12.47 -18.44
CA ALA A 40 12.10 -13.00 -19.66
C ALA A 40 11.99 -14.55 -19.67
N GLY A 41 12.79 -15.23 -18.86
CA GLY A 41 12.70 -16.69 -18.65
C GLY A 41 11.62 -17.13 -17.67
N SER A 42 10.90 -16.19 -17.05
CA SER A 42 9.77 -16.48 -16.15
C SER A 42 8.47 -16.59 -16.94
N PRO A 43 7.53 -17.44 -16.54
CA PRO A 43 6.18 -17.43 -17.10
C PRO A 43 5.56 -16.04 -16.98
N VAL A 44 4.89 -15.59 -18.05
CA VAL A 44 4.12 -14.34 -18.03
C VAL A 44 2.96 -14.49 -17.03
N TYR A 45 2.81 -13.50 -16.17
CA TYR A 45 1.78 -13.46 -15.14
C TYR A 45 0.98 -12.17 -15.25
N GLU A 46 -0.34 -12.31 -15.41
CA GLU A 46 -1.28 -11.18 -15.32
C GLU A 46 -1.99 -11.19 -13.96
N PRO A 47 -2.03 -10.06 -13.24
CA PRO A 47 -2.65 -10.00 -11.94
C PRO A 47 -4.18 -10.09 -12.07
N THR A 48 -4.77 -10.98 -11.28
CA THR A 48 -6.23 -11.10 -11.17
C THR A 48 -6.66 -11.04 -9.70
N PHE A 49 -7.90 -10.62 -9.45
CA PHE A 49 -8.48 -10.66 -8.12
C PHE A 49 -8.46 -12.09 -7.56
N GLN A 50 -8.85 -13.09 -8.35
CA GLN A 50 -8.93 -14.48 -7.92
C GLN A 50 -7.59 -15.04 -7.47
N HIS A 51 -6.51 -14.69 -8.17
CA HIS A 51 -5.18 -15.13 -7.78
C HIS A 51 -4.72 -14.49 -6.47
N ASN A 52 -4.92 -13.17 -6.34
CA ASN A 52 -4.58 -12.45 -5.10
C ASN A 52 -5.45 -12.91 -3.91
N LEU A 53 -6.72 -13.24 -4.15
CA LEU A 53 -7.60 -13.84 -3.15
C LEU A 53 -7.09 -15.21 -2.69
N ALA A 54 -6.72 -16.09 -3.62
CA ALA A 54 -6.20 -17.40 -3.30
C ALA A 54 -4.92 -17.33 -2.44
N ILE A 55 -4.01 -16.39 -2.76
CA ILE A 55 -2.81 -16.12 -1.96
C ILE A 55 -3.18 -15.60 -0.57
N SER A 56 -4.12 -14.67 -0.48
CA SER A 56 -4.54 -14.07 0.80
C SER A 56 -5.18 -15.11 1.72
N LEU A 57 -6.05 -15.97 1.18
CA LEU A 57 -6.66 -17.08 1.94
C LEU A 57 -5.62 -18.12 2.37
N ALA A 58 -4.64 -18.42 1.53
CA ALA A 58 -3.53 -19.30 1.91
C ALA A 58 -2.67 -18.67 3.03
N ALA A 59 -2.36 -17.38 2.92
CA ALA A 59 -1.62 -16.65 3.96
C ALA A 59 -2.38 -16.66 5.30
N GLU A 60 -3.68 -16.38 5.29
CA GLU A 60 -4.55 -16.44 6.46
C GLU A 60 -4.58 -17.85 7.09
N LYS A 61 -4.80 -18.87 6.26
CA LYS A 61 -4.82 -20.29 6.69
C LYS A 61 -3.52 -20.71 7.37
N HIS A 62 -2.38 -20.21 6.91
CA HIS A 62 -1.07 -20.54 7.46
C HIS A 62 -0.60 -19.58 8.56
N GLY A 63 -1.48 -18.70 9.05
CA GLY A 63 -1.23 -17.84 10.22
C GLY A 63 -0.25 -16.69 9.94
N LEU A 64 -0.15 -16.23 8.70
CA LEU A 64 0.55 -14.99 8.40
C LEU A 64 -0.26 -13.79 8.90
N ASP A 65 0.43 -12.74 9.32
CA ASP A 65 -0.20 -11.61 10.01
C ASP A 65 -0.91 -10.64 9.06
N PHE A 66 -0.39 -10.46 7.83
CA PHE A 66 -0.95 -9.48 6.90
C PHE A 66 -0.65 -9.78 5.42
N VAL A 67 -1.43 -9.15 4.56
CA VAL A 67 -1.12 -8.98 3.14
C VAL A 67 -0.98 -7.50 2.81
N LEU A 68 -0.06 -7.18 1.90
CA LEU A 68 0.23 -5.84 1.45
C LEU A 68 0.19 -5.81 -0.08
N SER A 69 -0.51 -4.84 -0.67
CA SER A 69 -0.53 -4.63 -2.13
C SER A 69 0.33 -3.43 -2.51
N MET A 70 0.92 -3.46 -3.69
CA MET A 70 1.58 -2.29 -4.24
C MET A 70 0.58 -1.35 -4.93
N MET A 71 1.01 -0.11 -5.12
CA MET A 71 0.39 0.85 -6.01
C MET A 71 1.37 1.18 -7.13
N LYS A 72 0.90 1.11 -8.38
CA LYS A 72 1.72 1.40 -9.55
C LYS A 72 0.86 1.96 -10.67
N PHE A 73 1.26 3.11 -11.24
CA PHE A 73 0.58 3.76 -12.37
C PHE A 73 1.35 3.62 -13.68
N ARG A 74 2.62 3.25 -13.61
CA ARG A 74 3.48 2.99 -14.76
C ARG A 74 4.54 1.98 -14.37
N GLY A 75 4.56 0.87 -15.09
CA GLY A 75 5.58 -0.15 -14.95
C GLY A 75 6.93 0.27 -15.52
N PHE A 76 7.81 -0.68 -15.58
CA PHE A 76 9.17 -0.48 -16.08
C PHE A 76 9.32 -0.89 -17.54
N GLY A 77 8.26 -1.47 -18.16
CA GLY A 77 8.27 -1.90 -19.54
C GLY A 77 9.25 -3.03 -19.80
N GLY A 78 9.96 -2.90 -20.90
CA GLY A 78 10.90 -3.92 -21.36
C GLY A 78 10.21 -5.12 -21.99
N GLU A 79 10.96 -6.20 -22.25
CA GLU A 79 10.47 -7.41 -22.89
C GLU A 79 9.34 -8.08 -22.10
N THR A 80 9.37 -7.97 -20.77
CA THR A 80 8.39 -8.60 -19.88
C THR A 80 7.18 -7.72 -19.56
N GLY A 81 7.20 -6.43 -19.89
CA GLY A 81 6.16 -5.49 -19.44
C GLY A 81 6.05 -5.45 -17.92
N TYR A 82 7.19 -5.50 -17.22
CA TYR A 82 7.23 -5.63 -15.76
C TYR A 82 6.49 -4.50 -15.06
N TRP A 83 5.40 -4.85 -14.35
CA TRP A 83 4.47 -3.96 -13.66
C TRP A 83 3.70 -2.96 -14.57
N ASP A 84 3.59 -3.22 -15.86
CA ASP A 84 2.84 -2.36 -16.78
C ASP A 84 1.32 -2.45 -16.53
N SER A 85 0.84 -3.58 -16.00
CA SER A 85 -0.53 -3.77 -15.50
C SER A 85 -0.51 -3.97 -13.99
N CYS A 86 -1.40 -3.30 -13.27
CA CYS A 86 -1.49 -3.40 -11.81
C CYS A 86 -2.94 -3.24 -11.35
N LEU A 87 -3.41 -4.14 -10.47
CA LEU A 87 -4.68 -3.96 -9.78
C LEU A 87 -4.55 -2.78 -8.79
N GLU A 88 -5.58 -1.93 -8.76
CA GLU A 88 -5.61 -0.79 -7.86
C GLU A 88 -5.67 -1.27 -6.39
N SER A 89 -4.84 -0.67 -5.56
CA SER A 89 -4.48 -1.18 -4.23
C SER A 89 -5.65 -1.16 -3.25
N PHE A 90 -6.40 -0.06 -3.16
CA PHE A 90 -7.53 0.06 -2.22
C PHE A 90 -8.73 -0.77 -2.64
N THR A 91 -9.05 -0.77 -3.93
CA THR A 91 -10.15 -1.56 -4.48
C THR A 91 -9.88 -3.06 -4.30
N LEU A 92 -8.64 -3.49 -4.54
CA LEU A 92 -8.23 -4.87 -4.28
C LEU A 92 -8.41 -5.22 -2.80
N MET A 93 -7.91 -4.38 -1.88
CA MET A 93 -8.00 -4.64 -0.44
C MET A 93 -9.44 -4.60 0.07
N ALA A 94 -10.32 -3.76 -0.48
CA ALA A 94 -11.74 -3.78 -0.16
C ALA A 94 -12.40 -5.12 -0.55
N GLY A 95 -12.07 -5.65 -1.72
CA GLY A 95 -12.51 -6.98 -2.14
C GLY A 95 -11.98 -8.09 -1.22
N LEU A 96 -10.71 -8.05 -0.85
CA LEU A 96 -10.11 -9.01 0.07
C LEU A 96 -10.67 -8.90 1.48
N ALA A 97 -11.02 -7.69 1.94
CA ALA A 97 -11.62 -7.45 3.24
C ALA A 97 -12.92 -8.22 3.45
N SER A 98 -13.77 -8.28 2.41
CA SER A 98 -15.03 -9.02 2.45
C SER A 98 -14.86 -10.54 2.34
N ALA A 99 -13.72 -11.01 1.84
CA ALA A 99 -13.46 -12.42 1.53
C ALA A 99 -12.49 -13.12 2.49
N THR A 100 -11.93 -12.38 3.46
CA THR A 100 -11.01 -12.88 4.50
C THR A 100 -11.56 -12.58 5.89
N SER A 101 -11.05 -13.25 6.93
CA SER A 101 -11.64 -13.19 8.27
C SER A 101 -10.70 -12.62 9.34
N SER A 102 -9.38 -12.84 9.23
CA SER A 102 -8.42 -12.53 10.30
C SER A 102 -7.15 -11.82 9.84
N ILE A 103 -6.77 -11.97 8.57
CA ILE A 103 -5.52 -11.39 8.06
C ILE A 103 -5.60 -9.87 7.94
N GLY A 104 -4.53 -9.17 8.35
CA GLY A 104 -4.41 -7.72 8.20
C GLY A 104 -4.29 -7.32 6.73
N LEU A 105 -4.86 -6.18 6.36
CA LEU A 105 -4.98 -5.71 4.98
C LEU A 105 -4.30 -4.34 4.84
N PHE A 106 -3.23 -4.28 4.07
CA PHE A 106 -2.42 -3.07 3.91
C PHE A 106 -2.44 -2.58 2.46
N PRO A 107 -3.41 -1.72 2.07
CA PRO A 107 -3.31 -1.00 0.82
C PRO A 107 -2.11 -0.06 0.82
N SER A 108 -1.53 0.18 -0.36
CA SER A 108 -0.48 1.18 -0.56
C SER A 108 -1.02 2.46 -1.14
N ILE A 109 -0.52 3.59 -0.67
CA ILE A 109 -0.81 4.92 -1.20
C ILE A 109 0.48 5.69 -1.45
N SER A 110 0.54 6.45 -2.55
CA SER A 110 1.52 7.52 -2.71
C SER A 110 0.92 8.86 -2.31
N ILE A 111 1.63 9.60 -1.49
CA ILE A 111 1.24 10.95 -1.07
C ILE A 111 1.01 11.91 -2.25
N LEU A 112 1.57 11.60 -3.43
CA LEU A 112 1.39 12.39 -4.66
C LEU A 112 0.09 12.07 -5.41
N SER A 113 -0.50 10.91 -5.19
CA SER A 113 -1.59 10.40 -6.04
C SER A 113 -2.98 10.70 -5.51
N GLN A 114 -3.14 10.85 -4.20
CA GLN A 114 -4.44 10.99 -3.56
C GLN A 114 -4.41 12.04 -2.46
N HIS A 115 -5.47 12.84 -2.38
CA HIS A 115 -5.65 13.77 -1.28
C HIS A 115 -5.87 13.01 0.05
N PRO A 116 -5.26 13.43 1.18
CA PRO A 116 -5.35 12.71 2.45
C PRO A 116 -6.79 12.52 2.96
N ALA A 117 -7.69 13.48 2.70
CA ALA A 117 -9.10 13.32 3.08
C ALA A 117 -9.82 12.18 2.35
N VAL A 118 -9.45 11.92 1.09
CA VAL A 118 -9.98 10.78 0.32
C VAL A 118 -9.44 9.48 0.88
N VAL A 119 -8.13 9.42 1.13
CA VAL A 119 -7.46 8.23 1.70
C VAL A 119 -7.99 7.91 3.09
N ALA A 120 -8.21 8.92 3.94
CA ALA A 120 -8.80 8.70 5.27
C ALA A 120 -10.16 8.00 5.19
N ARG A 121 -11.01 8.35 4.21
CA ARG A 121 -12.30 7.70 4.00
C ARG A 121 -12.17 6.30 3.41
N MET A 122 -11.27 6.10 2.45
CA MET A 122 -11.05 4.76 1.87
C MET A 122 -10.55 3.77 2.92
N VAL A 123 -9.59 4.18 3.73
CA VAL A 123 -9.07 3.34 4.85
C VAL A 123 -10.19 3.03 5.85
N ALA A 124 -10.94 4.03 6.30
CA ALA A 124 -12.05 3.83 7.25
C ALA A 124 -13.13 2.89 6.69
N THR A 125 -13.39 2.95 5.36
CA THR A 125 -14.35 2.05 4.71
C THR A 125 -13.83 0.61 4.67
N ILE A 126 -12.56 0.40 4.31
CA ILE A 126 -11.96 -0.94 4.32
C ILE A 126 -11.88 -1.48 5.75
N ASP A 127 -11.61 -0.62 6.72
CA ASP A 127 -11.56 -0.98 8.14
C ASP A 127 -12.93 -1.46 8.64
N ASP A 128 -14.00 -0.76 8.29
CA ASP A 128 -15.38 -1.16 8.58
C ASP A 128 -15.72 -2.51 7.92
N ILE A 129 -15.47 -2.66 6.61
CA ILE A 129 -15.71 -3.92 5.87
C ILE A 129 -14.96 -5.08 6.51
N SER A 130 -13.73 -4.86 6.94
CA SER A 130 -12.85 -5.89 7.49
C SER A 130 -13.04 -6.15 8.98
N GLY A 131 -13.80 -5.31 9.69
CA GLY A 131 -13.95 -5.40 11.16
C GLY A 131 -12.67 -5.02 11.90
N GLY A 132 -11.98 -3.95 11.49
CA GLY A 132 -10.81 -3.40 12.20
C GLY A 132 -9.47 -4.00 11.78
N ARG A 133 -9.35 -4.53 10.53
CA ARG A 133 -8.12 -5.18 10.04
C ARG A 133 -7.34 -4.35 9.02
N CYS A 134 -7.76 -3.11 8.76
CA CYS A 134 -7.11 -2.26 7.77
C CYS A 134 -5.90 -1.53 8.35
N GLY A 135 -4.76 -1.67 7.70
CA GLY A 135 -3.60 -0.80 7.89
C GLY A 135 -3.37 0.07 6.65
N LEU A 136 -2.26 0.76 6.60
CA LEU A 136 -1.91 1.60 5.45
C LEU A 136 -0.40 1.60 5.22
N ASN A 137 0.01 1.32 4.00
CA ASN A 137 1.38 1.52 3.54
C ASN A 137 1.47 2.85 2.79
N ILE A 138 2.30 3.76 3.28
CA ILE A 138 2.46 5.10 2.72
C ILE A 138 3.82 5.18 2.01
N VAL A 139 3.79 5.46 0.71
CA VAL A 139 4.99 5.69 -0.08
C VAL A 139 5.07 7.15 -0.55
N THR A 140 6.27 7.66 -0.64
CA THR A 140 6.52 9.09 -0.90
C THR A 140 6.43 9.48 -2.38
N GLY A 141 6.36 8.50 -3.31
CA GLY A 141 6.35 8.77 -4.75
C GLY A 141 7.73 9.20 -5.27
N TRP A 142 8.60 8.26 -5.53
CA TRP A 142 9.99 8.51 -5.97
C TRP A 142 10.19 8.44 -7.48
N ASN A 143 9.32 7.73 -8.19
CA ASN A 143 9.48 7.46 -9.62
C ASN A 143 8.91 8.60 -10.47
N ARG A 144 9.72 9.62 -10.78
CA ARG A 144 9.31 10.80 -11.55
C ARG A 144 8.49 10.46 -12.82
N PRO A 145 8.90 9.53 -13.70
CA PRO A 145 8.13 9.22 -14.91
C PRO A 145 6.70 8.76 -14.64
N GLU A 146 6.48 8.07 -13.53
CA GLU A 146 5.16 7.57 -13.12
C GLU A 146 4.20 8.71 -12.77
N TYR A 147 4.66 9.69 -12.01
CA TYR A 147 3.82 10.83 -11.57
C TYR A 147 3.78 11.96 -12.59
N ALA A 148 4.86 12.21 -13.31
CA ALA A 148 4.94 13.26 -14.32
C ALA A 148 3.95 13.03 -15.47
N GLN A 149 3.73 11.78 -15.89
CA GLN A 149 2.74 11.45 -16.93
C GLN A 149 1.30 11.84 -16.54
N MET A 150 1.03 11.97 -15.25
CA MET A 150 -0.28 12.34 -14.70
C MET A 150 -0.33 13.82 -14.25
N GLY A 151 0.75 14.60 -14.48
CA GLY A 151 0.85 15.98 -14.01
C GLY A 151 1.00 16.11 -12.49
N MET A 152 1.38 15.04 -11.80
CA MET A 152 1.44 14.99 -10.32
C MET A 152 2.87 15.13 -9.77
N TRP A 153 3.89 15.33 -10.63
CA TRP A 153 5.25 15.51 -10.14
C TRP A 153 5.46 16.94 -9.66
N PRO A 154 5.78 17.17 -8.36
CA PRO A 154 5.77 18.52 -7.78
C PRO A 154 7.01 19.35 -8.10
N GLY A 155 8.09 18.76 -8.62
CA GLY A 155 9.31 19.47 -8.94
C GLY A 155 10.58 18.68 -8.62
N ASP A 156 11.75 19.25 -8.94
CA ASP A 156 13.03 18.56 -8.83
C ASP A 156 13.54 18.45 -7.38
N ASP A 157 13.03 19.27 -6.48
CA ASP A 157 13.32 19.25 -5.05
C ASP A 157 12.51 18.19 -4.28
N HIS A 158 11.50 17.58 -4.92
CA HIS A 158 10.63 16.59 -4.27
C HIS A 158 11.42 15.47 -3.61
N TYR A 159 12.44 14.96 -4.27
CA TYR A 159 13.22 13.84 -3.74
C TYR A 159 13.89 14.17 -2.40
N GLN A 160 14.25 15.41 -2.16
CA GLN A 160 14.84 15.87 -0.90
C GLN A 160 13.77 16.10 0.19
N ARG A 161 12.60 16.62 -0.21
CA ARG A 161 11.52 17.04 0.70
C ARG A 161 10.42 16.02 0.91
N ARG A 162 10.46 14.89 0.19
CA ARG A 162 9.35 13.92 0.16
C ARG A 162 8.95 13.36 1.52
N TYR A 163 9.88 13.27 2.47
CA TYR A 163 9.59 12.77 3.82
C TYR A 163 8.95 13.84 4.70
N ASP A 164 9.31 15.11 4.53
CA ASP A 164 8.63 16.20 5.23
C ASP A 164 7.16 16.24 4.77
N TYR A 165 6.94 16.15 3.47
CA TYR A 165 5.61 16.09 2.88
C TYR A 165 4.82 14.85 3.34
N ALA A 166 5.48 13.71 3.46
CA ALA A 166 4.85 12.51 4.01
C ALA A 166 4.48 12.66 5.50
N ALA A 167 5.28 13.36 6.28
CA ALA A 167 4.98 13.63 7.69
C ALA A 167 3.71 14.48 7.84
N GLU A 168 3.58 15.58 7.07
CA GLU A 168 2.37 16.40 7.03
C GLU A 168 1.14 15.58 6.61
N TYR A 169 1.29 14.76 5.57
CA TYR A 169 0.23 13.89 5.09
C TYR A 169 -0.27 12.94 6.19
N VAL A 170 0.63 12.34 6.94
CA VAL A 170 0.28 11.44 8.07
C VAL A 170 -0.42 12.20 9.19
N GLU A 171 0.01 13.41 9.51
CA GLU A 171 -0.63 14.25 10.54
C GLU A 171 -2.06 14.60 10.16
N ILE A 172 -2.32 14.93 8.88
CA ILE A 172 -3.67 15.16 8.38
C ILE A 172 -4.53 13.91 8.51
N LEU A 173 -4.03 12.74 8.12
CA LEU A 173 -4.76 11.47 8.28
C LEU A 173 -5.12 11.20 9.74
N ARG A 174 -4.17 11.38 10.67
CA ARG A 174 -4.39 11.19 12.10
C ARG A 174 -5.44 12.15 12.64
N ALA A 175 -5.38 13.43 12.27
CA ALA A 175 -6.38 14.41 12.68
C ALA A 175 -7.78 14.05 12.20
N LEU A 176 -7.91 13.60 10.94
CA LEU A 176 -9.19 13.18 10.37
C LEU A 176 -9.77 11.96 11.08
N TRP A 177 -8.95 10.96 11.41
CA TRP A 177 -9.42 9.76 12.13
C TRP A 177 -9.75 10.03 13.61
N GLN A 178 -9.01 10.94 14.26
CA GLN A 178 -9.22 11.24 15.68
C GLN A 178 -10.38 12.21 15.95
N SER A 179 -10.53 13.24 15.12
CA SER A 179 -11.47 14.34 15.37
C SER A 179 -12.50 14.56 14.25
N GLY A 180 -12.38 13.87 13.12
CA GLY A 180 -13.20 14.10 11.93
C GLY A 180 -12.89 15.40 11.19
N ARG A 181 -11.88 16.15 11.62
CA ARG A 181 -11.53 17.47 11.08
C ARG A 181 -10.02 17.61 10.95
N ALA A 182 -9.56 18.22 9.86
CA ALA A 182 -8.20 18.69 9.69
C ALA A 182 -8.25 20.04 8.98
N SER A 183 -7.42 20.98 9.43
CA SER A 183 -7.13 22.23 8.73
C SER A 183 -5.62 22.31 8.61
N TRP A 184 -5.13 22.48 7.40
CA TRP A 184 -3.70 22.48 7.11
C TRP A 184 -3.38 23.59 6.13
N GLU A 185 -2.41 24.41 6.46
CA GLU A 185 -1.83 25.44 5.60
C GLU A 185 -0.39 25.00 5.29
N GLY A 186 -0.17 24.37 4.12
CA GLY A 186 1.13 23.90 3.68
C GLY A 186 1.28 23.88 2.18
#